data_bc82b110ded59c6c58da69afcb5a077b
#
_entry.id   bc82b110ded59c6c58da69afcb5a077b
#
_cell.length_a   1.000
_cell.length_b   1.000
_cell.length_c   1.000
_cell.angle_alpha   90.00
_cell.angle_beta   90.00
_cell.angle_gamma   90.00
#
_symmetry.space_group_name_H-M   'P 1'
#
loop_
_entity.id
_entity.type
_entity.pdbx_description
1 polymer ?
#
loop_
_entity_poly.entity_id
_entity_poly.type
_entity_poly.pdbx_seq_one_letter_code
_entity_poly.pdbx_strand_id
1 'polypeptide(L)'
;MKEGLNFIAIDFETATPKRASICEVGICVVRNGEVVETRSWLVQPEENLYSYWNMQCHGIRPEDTENSPSFPEVWEEIERLYLDEFDTFVAHNAPFDRSCLEHSAKLYRLHLPEINWQCSLKTARQVYDFGCNTLGYLCERLGIPEGTHHRAGDDAEMCARLFIQELKDSGLWIPYACPSLEDPCHRLSVRLEADSSYGPDARSLSSAAN
;
A
#
# COMPACT_ATOMS: atom_id res chain seq x y z
N MET A 1 8.04 1.70 22.74
CA MET A 1 8.01 0.71 21.63
C MET A 1 6.56 0.43 21.36
N LYS A 2 6.08 0.61 20.14
CA LYS A 2 4.69 0.26 19.75
C LYS A 2 4.61 -1.26 19.81
N GLU A 3 4.02 -1.81 20.87
CA GLU A 3 3.77 -3.24 20.99
C GLU A 3 2.58 -3.57 20.09
N GLY A 4 2.76 -4.49 19.15
CA GLY A 4 1.72 -4.96 18.23
C GLY A 4 2.03 -4.69 16.76
N LEU A 5 1.31 -5.38 15.89
CA LEU A 5 1.38 -5.17 14.43
C LEU A 5 0.49 -3.99 14.05
N ASN A 6 1.11 -2.83 13.80
CA ASN A 6 0.41 -1.58 13.44
C ASN A 6 0.96 -1.06 12.12
N PHE A 7 0.08 -0.82 11.15
CA PHE A 7 0.43 -0.26 9.84
C PHE A 7 -0.81 0.30 9.12
N ILE A 8 -0.56 1.02 8.04
CA ILE A 8 -1.59 1.41 7.06
C ILE A 8 -1.33 0.62 5.79
N ALA A 9 -2.31 -0.15 5.31
CA ALA A 9 -2.30 -0.60 3.94
C ALA A 9 -2.85 0.53 3.05
N ILE A 10 -2.21 0.73 1.89
CA ILE A 10 -2.55 1.79 0.94
C ILE A 10 -2.59 1.26 -0.48
N ASP A 11 -3.51 1.79 -1.27
CA ASP A 11 -3.64 1.52 -2.69
C ASP A 11 -4.02 2.79 -3.44
N PHE A 12 -3.56 2.95 -4.67
CA PHE A 12 -3.84 4.09 -5.54
C PHE A 12 -4.38 3.66 -6.88
N GLU A 13 -5.52 4.24 -7.28
CA GLU A 13 -5.94 4.21 -8.66
C GLU A 13 -5.45 5.46 -9.41
N THR A 14 -5.05 5.27 -10.68
CA THR A 14 -4.53 6.36 -11.51
C THR A 14 -5.41 6.58 -12.75
N ALA A 15 -5.72 7.83 -13.04
CA ALA A 15 -6.53 8.24 -14.20
C ALA A 15 -5.85 7.93 -15.55
N THR A 16 -4.51 7.94 -15.57
CA THR A 16 -3.68 7.69 -16.75
C THR A 16 -2.45 6.84 -16.35
N PRO A 17 -1.63 6.37 -17.31
CA PRO A 17 -0.36 5.72 -16.99
C PRO A 17 0.66 6.61 -16.25
N LYS A 18 0.42 7.92 -16.13
CA LYS A 18 1.26 8.83 -15.35
C LYS A 18 1.07 8.56 -13.86
N ARG A 19 2.13 8.31 -13.12
CA ARG A 19 2.10 8.02 -11.68
C ARG A 19 1.43 9.10 -10.84
N ALA A 20 1.59 10.37 -11.20
CA ALA A 20 1.01 11.52 -10.48
C ALA A 20 -0.49 11.76 -10.81
N SER A 21 -1.13 10.94 -11.65
CA SER A 21 -2.55 11.10 -11.98
C SER A 21 -3.46 10.30 -11.03
N ILE A 22 -3.18 10.32 -9.74
CA ILE A 22 -3.99 9.62 -8.74
C ILE A 22 -5.43 10.14 -8.83
N CYS A 23 -6.40 9.20 -8.93
CA CYS A 23 -7.85 9.49 -8.98
C CYS A 23 -8.66 8.82 -7.85
N GLU A 24 -8.08 7.87 -7.14
CA GLU A 24 -8.61 7.35 -5.89
C GLU A 24 -7.44 7.00 -4.96
N VAL A 25 -7.63 7.24 -3.66
CA VAL A 25 -6.72 6.79 -2.59
C VAL A 25 -7.53 5.91 -1.68
N GLY A 26 -7.06 4.69 -1.43
CA GLY A 26 -7.62 3.79 -0.44
C GLY A 26 -6.64 3.53 0.69
N ILE A 27 -7.12 3.50 1.91
CA ILE A 27 -6.35 3.07 3.07
C ILE A 27 -7.12 2.07 3.90
N CYS A 28 -6.38 1.18 4.54
CA CYS A 28 -6.89 0.28 5.58
C CYS A 28 -5.96 0.34 6.79
N VAL A 29 -6.51 0.73 7.93
CA VAL A 29 -5.76 0.89 9.18
C VAL A 29 -5.78 -0.40 9.95
N VAL A 30 -4.60 -0.87 10.32
CA VAL A 30 -4.40 -2.06 11.14
C VAL A 30 -3.80 -1.67 12.48
N ARG A 31 -4.46 -2.08 13.57
CA ARG A 31 -3.96 -1.95 14.94
C ARG A 31 -3.91 -3.31 15.62
N ASN A 32 -2.77 -3.65 16.20
CA ASN A 32 -2.54 -4.94 16.87
C ASN A 32 -2.88 -6.16 16.01
N GLY A 33 -2.70 -6.03 14.68
CA GLY A 33 -3.00 -7.10 13.71
C GLY A 33 -4.49 -7.27 13.41
N GLU A 34 -5.32 -6.29 13.73
CA GLU A 34 -6.73 -6.26 13.40
C GLU A 34 -7.04 -5.05 12.49
N VAL A 35 -7.84 -5.27 11.47
CA VAL A 35 -8.37 -4.18 10.63
C VAL A 35 -9.39 -3.39 11.47
N VAL A 36 -9.15 -2.10 11.63
CA VAL A 36 -10.00 -1.22 12.45
C VAL A 36 -10.72 -0.16 11.68
N GLU A 37 -10.24 0.20 10.49
CA GLU A 37 -10.84 1.23 9.64
C GLU A 37 -10.43 1.00 8.19
N THR A 38 -11.37 1.20 7.25
CA THR A 38 -11.12 1.28 5.80
C THR A 38 -11.76 2.57 5.29
N ARG A 39 -11.01 3.36 4.53
CA ARG A 39 -11.47 4.61 3.91
C ARG A 39 -10.95 4.73 2.49
N SER A 40 -11.75 5.43 1.66
CA SER A 40 -11.27 5.86 0.35
C SER A 40 -11.69 7.30 0.05
N TRP A 41 -10.92 7.96 -0.79
CA TRP A 41 -11.18 9.29 -1.31
C TRP A 41 -11.05 9.27 -2.82
N LEU A 42 -12.08 9.72 -3.52
CA LEU A 42 -11.92 10.13 -4.91
C LEU A 42 -11.08 11.40 -4.93
N VAL A 43 -10.19 11.48 -5.91
CA VAL A 43 -9.25 12.58 -6.09
C VAL A 43 -9.43 13.16 -7.47
N GLN A 44 -9.53 14.49 -7.60
CA GLN A 44 -9.47 15.13 -8.89
C GLN A 44 -8.00 15.23 -9.35
N PRO A 45 -7.58 14.52 -10.42
CA PRO A 45 -6.24 14.69 -11.00
C PRO A 45 -6.07 16.11 -11.56
N GLU A 46 -4.83 16.61 -11.64
CA GLU A 46 -4.52 17.98 -12.07
C GLU A 46 -5.23 18.42 -13.37
N GLU A 47 -5.23 17.56 -14.38
CA GLU A 47 -5.87 17.85 -15.69
C GLU A 47 -7.27 17.22 -15.80
N ASN A 48 -7.69 16.40 -14.84
CA ASN A 48 -8.89 15.56 -14.87
C ASN A 48 -9.08 14.77 -16.18
N LEU A 49 -7.96 14.32 -16.77
CA LEU A 49 -7.93 13.52 -17.98
C LEU A 49 -7.75 12.05 -17.64
N TYR A 50 -8.50 11.20 -18.32
CA TYR A 50 -8.49 9.76 -18.11
C TYR A 50 -8.15 9.00 -19.37
N SER A 51 -7.33 7.95 -19.24
CA SER A 51 -7.12 7.01 -20.32
C SER A 51 -8.25 5.97 -20.35
N TYR A 52 -8.62 5.55 -21.55
CA TYR A 52 -9.63 4.51 -21.73
C TYR A 52 -9.32 3.24 -20.92
N TRP A 53 -8.07 2.80 -20.94
CA TRP A 53 -7.67 1.55 -20.27
C TRP A 53 -7.75 1.64 -18.74
N ASN A 54 -7.40 2.78 -18.16
CA ASN A 54 -7.51 3.00 -16.73
C ASN A 54 -8.99 3.01 -16.30
N MET A 55 -9.86 3.71 -17.04
CA MET A 55 -11.30 3.69 -16.79
C MET A 55 -11.91 2.28 -16.91
N GLN A 56 -11.43 1.44 -17.83
CA GLN A 56 -11.89 0.05 -17.93
C GLN A 56 -11.43 -0.81 -16.75
N CYS A 57 -10.32 -0.45 -16.09
CA CYS A 57 -9.78 -1.16 -14.94
C CYS A 57 -10.60 -0.86 -13.67
N HIS A 58 -10.66 0.41 -13.26
CA HIS A 58 -11.25 0.82 -11.97
C HIS A 58 -12.66 1.43 -12.09
N GLY A 59 -13.15 1.70 -13.29
CA GLY A 59 -14.51 2.23 -13.53
C GLY A 59 -14.69 3.71 -13.23
N ILE A 60 -13.70 4.40 -12.63
CA ILE A 60 -13.78 5.83 -12.29
C ILE A 60 -13.64 6.66 -13.56
N ARG A 61 -14.47 7.68 -13.69
CA ARG A 61 -14.55 8.58 -14.84
C ARG A 61 -14.28 10.04 -14.45
N PRO A 62 -13.98 10.92 -15.42
CA PRO A 62 -13.77 12.35 -15.15
C PRO A 62 -14.94 12.99 -14.39
N GLU A 63 -16.17 12.57 -14.69
CA GLU A 63 -17.41 13.09 -14.05
C GLU A 63 -17.47 12.72 -12.56
N ASP A 64 -16.87 11.58 -12.16
CA ASP A 64 -16.91 11.13 -10.77
C ASP A 64 -15.97 11.95 -9.89
N THR A 65 -14.94 12.54 -10.47
CA THR A 65 -13.87 13.27 -9.76
C THR A 65 -13.86 14.77 -10.00
N GLU A 66 -14.74 15.31 -10.85
CA GLU A 66 -14.74 16.74 -11.20
C GLU A 66 -14.94 17.69 -10.01
N ASN A 67 -15.59 17.21 -8.94
CA ASN A 67 -15.83 17.95 -7.72
C ASN A 67 -15.13 17.34 -6.50
N SER A 68 -14.23 16.40 -6.73
CA SER A 68 -13.46 15.77 -5.67
C SER A 68 -12.30 16.66 -5.21
N PRO A 69 -11.81 16.49 -3.98
CA PRO A 69 -10.61 17.20 -3.51
C PRO A 69 -9.40 16.86 -4.39
N SER A 70 -8.44 17.76 -4.42
CA SER A 70 -7.14 17.52 -5.04
C SER A 70 -6.31 16.55 -4.19
N PHE A 71 -5.26 15.95 -4.79
CA PHE A 71 -4.36 15.07 -4.04
C PHE A 71 -3.72 15.73 -2.81
N PRO A 72 -3.24 16.99 -2.86
CA PRO A 72 -2.73 17.68 -1.66
C PRO A 72 -3.73 17.72 -0.51
N GLU A 73 -5.00 18.01 -0.78
CA GLU A 73 -6.03 18.10 0.25
C GLU A 73 -6.30 16.73 0.90
N VAL A 74 -6.35 15.67 0.09
CA VAL A 74 -6.51 14.30 0.60
C VAL A 74 -5.27 13.87 1.38
N TRP A 75 -4.06 14.19 0.89
CA TRP A 75 -2.83 13.83 1.59
C TRP A 75 -2.71 14.55 2.94
N GLU A 76 -3.02 15.83 3.01
CA GLU A 76 -3.06 16.60 4.28
C GLU A 76 -4.04 15.96 5.28
N GLU A 77 -5.20 15.48 4.82
CA GLU A 77 -6.14 14.76 5.69
C GLU A 77 -5.53 13.46 6.22
N ILE A 78 -4.87 12.68 5.35
CA ILE A 78 -4.21 11.42 5.74
C ILE A 78 -3.08 11.69 6.74
N GLU A 79 -2.23 12.70 6.48
CA GLU A 79 -1.17 13.10 7.40
C GLU A 79 -1.73 13.44 8.78
N ARG A 80 -2.71 14.31 8.83
CA ARG A 80 -3.34 14.76 10.08
C ARG A 80 -4.01 13.63 10.85
N LEU A 81 -4.62 12.66 10.17
CA LEU A 81 -5.37 11.60 10.83
C LEU A 81 -4.50 10.44 11.31
N TYR A 82 -3.40 10.14 10.60
CA TYR A 82 -2.75 8.87 10.78
C TYR A 82 -1.22 8.93 11.00
N LEU A 83 -0.51 9.92 10.43
CA LEU A 83 0.96 9.85 10.39
C LEU A 83 1.65 10.20 11.70
N ASP A 84 0.95 10.75 12.67
CA ASP A 84 1.45 10.87 14.05
C ASP A 84 1.54 9.49 14.75
N GLU A 85 0.70 8.55 14.32
CA GLU A 85 0.61 7.21 14.91
C GLU A 85 1.33 6.15 14.08
N PHE A 86 1.25 6.24 12.75
CA PHE A 86 1.76 5.23 11.83
C PHE A 86 2.92 5.77 10.99
N ASP A 87 3.99 4.99 10.90
CA ASP A 87 5.15 5.23 10.06
C ASP A 87 5.34 4.16 8.98
N THR A 88 4.54 3.09 9.02
CA THR A 88 4.67 1.94 8.13
C THR A 88 3.48 1.85 7.18
N PHE A 89 3.79 1.84 5.88
CA PHE A 89 2.83 1.60 4.80
C PHE A 89 3.06 0.25 4.14
N VAL A 90 1.97 -0.44 3.88
CA VAL A 90 1.95 -1.72 3.17
C VAL A 90 1.16 -1.56 1.88
N ALA A 91 1.68 -2.07 0.76
CA ALA A 91 0.93 -2.12 -0.49
C ALA A 91 1.19 -3.42 -1.24
N HIS A 92 0.23 -3.85 -2.07
CA HIS A 92 0.42 -5.02 -2.92
C HIS A 92 1.09 -4.61 -4.23
N ASN A 93 2.41 -4.83 -4.33
CA ASN A 93 3.33 -4.22 -5.29
C ASN A 93 3.74 -2.78 -4.91
N ALA A 94 4.15 -2.59 -3.67
CA ALA A 94 4.52 -1.30 -3.08
C ALA A 94 5.42 -0.37 -3.92
N PRO A 95 6.33 -0.83 -4.81
CA PRO A 95 7.05 0.06 -5.72
C PRO A 95 6.14 0.90 -6.62
N PHE A 96 4.95 0.41 -6.97
CA PHE A 96 3.98 1.16 -7.76
C PHE A 96 3.40 2.31 -6.93
N ASP A 97 2.84 2.00 -5.75
CA ASP A 97 2.16 2.97 -4.89
C ASP A 97 3.13 4.02 -4.35
N ARG A 98 4.30 3.58 -3.91
CA ARG A 98 5.40 4.47 -3.54
C ARG A 98 5.74 5.44 -4.67
N SER A 99 5.84 4.95 -5.91
CA SER A 99 6.12 5.78 -7.08
C SER A 99 4.98 6.77 -7.38
N CYS A 100 3.70 6.38 -7.18
CA CYS A 100 2.56 7.28 -7.33
C CYS A 100 2.63 8.41 -6.30
N LEU A 101 2.88 8.09 -5.05
CA LEU A 101 3.04 9.07 -3.97
C LEU A 101 4.20 10.04 -4.23
N GLU A 102 5.39 9.52 -4.56
CA GLU A 102 6.58 10.33 -4.84
C GLU A 102 6.41 11.27 -6.04
N HIS A 103 5.77 10.80 -7.12
CA HIS A 103 5.52 11.63 -8.30
C HIS A 103 4.45 12.68 -8.02
N SER A 104 3.41 12.36 -7.26
CA SER A 104 2.39 13.34 -6.85
C SER A 104 2.99 14.38 -5.91
N ALA A 105 3.79 13.97 -4.93
CA ALA A 105 4.50 14.89 -4.05
C ALA A 105 5.41 15.86 -4.83
N LYS A 106 6.13 15.35 -5.82
CA LYS A 106 6.96 16.19 -6.71
C LYS A 106 6.11 17.17 -7.55
N LEU A 107 4.98 16.71 -8.11
CA LEU A 107 4.08 17.55 -8.92
C LEU A 107 3.53 18.71 -8.09
N TYR A 108 3.04 18.41 -6.90
CA TYR A 108 2.39 19.37 -6.01
C TYR A 108 3.35 20.06 -5.03
N ARG A 109 4.65 19.73 -5.07
CA ARG A 109 5.69 20.25 -4.18
C ARG A 109 5.39 19.99 -2.70
N LEU A 110 4.86 18.82 -2.40
CA LEU A 110 4.61 18.38 -1.04
C LEU A 110 5.90 17.87 -0.40
N HIS A 111 6.01 18.03 0.91
CA HIS A 111 7.04 17.37 1.70
C HIS A 111 6.45 16.10 2.28
N LEU A 112 7.03 14.96 1.94
CA LEU A 112 6.61 13.68 2.50
C LEU A 112 7.40 13.38 3.78
N PRO A 113 6.75 12.87 4.82
CA PRO A 113 7.46 12.30 5.97
C PRO A 113 8.24 11.04 5.56
N GLU A 114 9.11 10.57 6.44
CA GLU A 114 9.76 9.27 6.25
C GLU A 114 8.74 8.16 6.46
N ILE A 115 8.54 7.33 5.42
CA ILE A 115 7.60 6.22 5.40
C ILE A 115 8.37 4.91 5.21
N ASN A 116 8.15 3.98 6.13
CA ASN A 116 8.65 2.61 6.02
C ASN A 116 7.72 1.77 5.13
N TRP A 117 8.17 1.45 3.92
CA TRP A 117 7.37 0.68 2.96
C TRP A 117 7.57 -0.82 3.10
N GLN A 118 6.46 -1.55 3.15
CA GLN A 118 6.40 -3.01 3.07
C GLN A 118 5.59 -3.45 1.85
N CYS A 119 5.91 -4.62 1.31
CA CYS A 119 5.31 -5.10 0.06
C CYS A 119 4.74 -6.50 0.25
N SER A 120 3.40 -6.63 0.32
CA SER A 120 2.75 -7.93 0.47
C SER A 120 3.03 -8.86 -0.72
N LEU A 121 3.13 -8.37 -1.95
CA LEU A 121 3.54 -9.18 -3.09
C LEU A 121 4.93 -9.83 -2.92
N LYS A 122 5.89 -9.09 -2.34
CA LYS A 122 7.23 -9.62 -2.05
C LYS A 122 7.16 -10.68 -0.95
N THR A 123 6.39 -10.42 0.09
CA THR A 123 6.17 -11.35 1.20
C THR A 123 5.45 -12.62 0.73
N ALA A 124 4.37 -12.49 -0.06
CA ALA A 124 3.65 -13.63 -0.62
C ALA A 124 4.58 -14.59 -1.38
N ARG A 125 5.47 -14.06 -2.22
CA ARG A 125 6.43 -14.85 -2.98
C ARG A 125 7.46 -15.60 -2.12
N GLN A 126 7.67 -15.15 -0.89
CA GLN A 126 8.57 -15.83 0.06
C GLN A 126 7.82 -16.87 0.90
N VAL A 127 6.56 -16.63 1.18
CA VAL A 127 5.74 -17.47 2.08
C VAL A 127 5.02 -18.57 1.31
N TYR A 128 4.54 -18.28 0.09
CA TYR A 128 3.70 -19.17 -0.69
C TYR A 128 4.36 -19.60 -2.01
N ASP A 129 4.23 -20.87 -2.34
CA ASP A 129 4.59 -21.42 -3.65
C ASP A 129 3.33 -21.54 -4.54
N PHE A 130 2.69 -20.39 -4.79
CA PHE A 130 1.53 -20.31 -5.66
C PHE A 130 1.94 -19.88 -7.07
N GLY A 131 1.30 -20.44 -8.09
CA GLY A 131 1.60 -20.12 -9.50
C GLY A 131 1.26 -18.69 -9.91
N CYS A 132 0.45 -17.98 -9.11
CA CYS A 132 0.05 -16.58 -9.31
C CYS A 132 0.09 -15.85 -7.97
N ASN A 133 0.48 -14.57 -8.01
CA ASN A 133 0.57 -13.73 -6.81
C ASN A 133 -0.16 -12.39 -7.00
N THR A 134 -1.22 -12.34 -7.82
CA THR A 134 -2.11 -11.18 -7.86
C THR A 134 -2.93 -11.11 -6.57
N LEU A 135 -3.31 -9.91 -6.14
CA LEU A 135 -4.03 -9.70 -4.89
C LEU A 135 -5.29 -10.57 -4.81
N GLY A 136 -6.18 -10.52 -5.81
CA GLY A 136 -7.41 -11.31 -5.84
C GLY A 136 -7.14 -12.80 -5.80
N TYR A 137 -6.18 -13.33 -6.59
CA TYR A 137 -5.86 -14.74 -6.56
C TYR A 137 -5.39 -15.23 -5.18
N LEU A 138 -4.54 -14.43 -4.51
CA LEU A 138 -4.06 -14.77 -3.17
C LEU A 138 -5.20 -14.73 -2.15
N CYS A 139 -6.07 -13.72 -2.22
CA CYS A 139 -7.22 -13.60 -1.34
C CYS A 139 -8.18 -14.78 -1.53
N GLU A 140 -8.52 -15.14 -2.77
CA GLU A 140 -9.33 -16.33 -3.08
C GLU A 140 -8.72 -17.61 -2.49
N ARG A 141 -7.42 -17.82 -2.73
CA ARG A 141 -6.70 -19.03 -2.25
C ARG A 141 -6.62 -19.14 -0.74
N LEU A 142 -6.57 -18.02 -0.04
CA LEU A 142 -6.43 -17.97 1.42
C LEU A 142 -7.78 -17.76 2.14
N GLY A 143 -8.89 -17.67 1.39
CA GLY A 143 -10.22 -17.44 1.96
C GLY A 143 -10.37 -16.06 2.59
N ILE A 144 -9.62 -15.07 2.12
CA ILE A 144 -9.75 -13.68 2.53
C ILE A 144 -10.94 -13.07 1.76
N PRO A 145 -11.88 -12.39 2.45
CA PRO A 145 -13.01 -11.77 1.78
C PRO A 145 -12.56 -10.80 0.69
N GLU A 146 -13.15 -10.95 -0.48
CA GLU A 146 -12.91 -10.05 -1.59
C GLU A 146 -13.89 -8.88 -1.55
N GLY A 147 -13.38 -7.67 -1.80
CA GLY A 147 -14.18 -6.48 -2.05
C GLY A 147 -14.48 -6.30 -3.54
N THR A 148 -14.83 -5.09 -3.93
CA THR A 148 -14.94 -4.69 -5.34
C THR A 148 -13.54 -4.44 -5.87
N HIS A 149 -13.02 -5.37 -6.69
CA HIS A 149 -11.69 -5.23 -7.30
C HIS A 149 -11.54 -3.89 -8.05
N HIS A 150 -10.34 -3.33 -7.97
CA HIS A 150 -10.00 -2.03 -8.55
C HIS A 150 -10.79 -0.87 -7.96
N ARG A 151 -11.08 -0.97 -6.66
CA ARG A 151 -11.48 0.14 -5.81
C ARG A 151 -10.44 0.25 -4.72
N ALA A 152 -9.76 1.36 -4.68
CA ALA A 152 -8.58 1.53 -3.84
C ALA A 152 -8.82 1.19 -2.34
N GLY A 153 -10.00 1.50 -1.79
CA GLY A 153 -10.35 1.15 -0.41
C GLY A 153 -10.45 -0.36 -0.21
N ASP A 154 -11.12 -1.07 -1.12
CA ASP A 154 -11.30 -2.51 -1.03
C ASP A 154 -9.96 -3.25 -1.24
N ASP A 155 -9.15 -2.80 -2.21
CA ASP A 155 -7.84 -3.37 -2.48
C ASP A 155 -6.85 -3.11 -1.34
N ALA A 156 -6.92 -1.95 -0.68
CA ALA A 156 -6.16 -1.67 0.55
C ALA A 156 -6.56 -2.61 1.70
N GLU A 157 -7.87 -2.89 1.88
CA GLU A 157 -8.33 -3.83 2.91
C GLU A 157 -7.90 -5.26 2.60
N MET A 158 -8.04 -5.70 1.36
CA MET A 158 -7.56 -7.02 0.92
C MET A 158 -6.06 -7.15 1.13
N CYS A 159 -5.28 -6.13 0.79
CA CYS A 159 -3.84 -6.07 1.03
C CYS A 159 -3.49 -6.17 2.52
N ALA A 160 -4.23 -5.44 3.38
CA ALA A 160 -4.03 -5.48 4.82
C ALA A 160 -4.25 -6.88 5.39
N ARG A 161 -5.38 -7.51 5.06
CA ARG A 161 -5.73 -8.86 5.49
C ARG A 161 -4.75 -9.91 4.98
N LEU A 162 -4.33 -9.79 3.71
CA LEU A 162 -3.32 -10.64 3.11
C LEU A 162 -1.99 -10.53 3.87
N PHE A 163 -1.50 -9.31 4.10
CA PHE A 163 -0.22 -9.10 4.78
C PHE A 163 -0.23 -9.63 6.23
N ILE A 164 -1.33 -9.47 6.96
CA ILE A 164 -1.52 -10.07 8.28
C ILE A 164 -1.41 -11.61 8.20
N GLN A 165 -2.05 -12.23 7.20
CA GLN A 165 -2.00 -13.69 7.01
C GLN A 165 -0.60 -14.15 6.63
N GLU A 166 0.09 -13.46 5.74
CA GLU A 166 1.47 -13.72 5.34
C GLU A 166 2.43 -13.73 6.53
N LEU A 167 2.29 -12.74 7.42
CA LEU A 167 3.12 -12.66 8.62
C LEU A 167 2.84 -13.78 9.62
N LYS A 168 1.57 -14.22 9.75
CA LYS A 168 1.21 -15.39 10.54
C LYS A 168 1.82 -16.66 9.98
N ASP A 169 1.66 -16.90 8.68
CA ASP A 169 2.09 -18.11 8.00
C ASP A 169 3.63 -18.22 7.93
N SER A 170 4.32 -17.10 7.83
CA SER A 170 5.78 -17.04 7.90
C SER A 170 6.36 -17.22 9.32
N GLY A 171 5.53 -17.16 10.35
CA GLY A 171 5.96 -17.13 11.76
C GLY A 171 6.63 -15.84 12.20
N LEU A 172 6.62 -14.80 11.37
CA LEU A 172 7.19 -13.48 11.70
C LEU A 172 6.31 -12.69 12.66
N TRP A 173 5.04 -13.02 12.74
CA TRP A 173 4.12 -12.44 13.71
C TRP A 173 3.20 -13.50 14.30
N ILE A 174 3.20 -13.60 15.63
CA ILE A 174 2.30 -14.45 16.40
C ILE A 174 1.32 -13.50 17.10
N PRO A 175 0.00 -13.56 16.79
CA PRO A 175 -0.98 -12.77 17.50
C PRO A 175 -0.88 -13.07 19.00
N TYR A 176 -0.95 -12.05 19.83
CA TYR A 176 -1.00 -12.27 21.29
C TYR A 176 -2.18 -13.18 21.63
N ALA A 177 -1.91 -14.46 21.84
CA ALA A 177 -2.78 -15.27 22.67
C ALA A 177 -2.69 -14.67 24.08
N CYS A 178 -3.84 -14.27 24.64
CA CYS A 178 -3.94 -13.77 26.01
C CYS A 178 -3.00 -14.59 26.91
N PRO A 179 -2.05 -13.99 27.63
CA PRO A 179 -1.09 -14.77 28.40
C PRO A 179 -1.82 -15.50 29.49
N SER A 180 -1.97 -16.79 29.36
CA SER A 180 -2.01 -17.66 30.53
C SER A 180 -0.65 -17.51 31.23
N LEU A 181 -0.68 -17.19 32.49
CA LEU A 181 0.37 -16.69 33.37
C LEU A 181 1.65 -17.54 33.49
N GLU A 182 2.19 -18.17 32.44
CA GLU A 182 3.46 -18.92 32.53
C GLU A 182 4.05 -19.12 31.10
N ASP A 183 4.73 -18.10 30.56
CA ASP A 183 5.79 -18.39 29.58
C ASP A 183 6.81 -17.25 29.47
N PRO A 184 8.12 -17.50 29.70
CA PRO A 184 9.16 -16.48 29.72
C PRO A 184 9.81 -16.31 28.36
N CYS A 185 9.07 -16.21 27.25
CA CYS A 185 9.61 -15.89 25.94
C CYS A 185 9.42 -14.43 25.58
N HIS A 186 10.06 -13.57 26.37
CA HIS A 186 10.29 -12.17 26.06
C HIS A 186 11.27 -12.05 24.89
N ARG A 187 10.92 -11.19 23.93
CA ARG A 187 11.75 -10.56 22.89
C ARG A 187 11.81 -11.29 21.56
N LEU A 188 10.86 -10.99 20.72
CA LEU A 188 11.14 -10.86 19.28
C LEU A 188 10.54 -9.53 18.82
N SER A 189 11.35 -8.47 18.87
CA SER A 189 11.07 -7.28 18.09
C SER A 189 11.15 -7.68 16.63
N VAL A 190 10.07 -7.51 15.89
CA VAL A 190 10.07 -7.65 14.43
C VAL A 190 10.96 -6.53 13.88
N ARG A 191 12.23 -6.83 13.65
CA ARG A 191 13.09 -6.01 12.80
C ARG A 191 12.72 -6.34 11.37
N LEU A 192 11.80 -5.58 10.83
CA LEU A 192 11.66 -5.49 9.38
C LEU A 192 12.85 -4.67 8.91
N GLU A 193 13.90 -5.34 8.42
CA GLU A 193 15.05 -4.66 7.86
C GLU A 193 14.61 -3.92 6.60
N ALA A 194 14.77 -2.60 6.62
CA ALA A 194 14.60 -1.79 5.42
C ALA A 194 15.61 -2.24 4.37
N ASP A 195 15.13 -2.75 3.25
CA ASP A 195 15.98 -3.17 2.13
C ASP A 195 16.56 -1.92 1.45
N SER A 196 17.79 -1.57 1.79
CA SER A 196 18.54 -0.44 1.22
C SER A 196 19.07 -0.71 -0.19
N SER A 197 18.62 -1.77 -0.88
CA SER A 197 19.18 -2.23 -2.15
C SER A 197 18.63 -1.57 -3.42
N TYR A 198 17.80 -0.54 -3.32
CA TYR A 198 17.40 0.24 -4.48
C TYR A 198 18.24 1.51 -4.66
N GLY A 199 19.51 1.29 -5.09
CA GLY A 199 20.31 2.35 -5.65
C GLY A 199 19.92 2.62 -7.12
N PRO A 200 20.09 3.86 -7.63
CA PRO A 200 19.79 4.15 -9.02
C PRO A 200 20.79 3.44 -9.95
N ASP A 201 20.27 2.64 -10.85
CA ASP A 201 21.05 1.96 -11.90
C ASP A 201 21.58 2.99 -12.91
N ALA A 202 22.81 3.44 -12.69
CA ALA A 202 23.53 4.29 -13.61
C ALA A 202 24.11 3.41 -14.74
N ARG A 203 23.32 3.12 -15.76
CA ARG A 203 23.90 2.60 -17.00
C ARG A 203 24.45 3.74 -17.84
N SER A 204 25.77 3.89 -17.77
CA SER A 204 26.56 4.65 -18.71
C SER A 204 26.35 4.14 -20.14
N LEU A 205 25.81 4.98 -21.01
CA LEU A 205 25.88 4.80 -22.45
C LEU A 205 27.31 5.15 -22.88
N SER A 206 28.13 4.13 -23.16
CA SER A 206 29.36 4.33 -23.93
C SER A 206 29.03 4.27 -25.41
N SER A 207 29.24 5.40 -26.08
CA SER A 207 29.31 5.52 -27.52
C SER A 207 30.44 4.66 -28.09
N ALA A 208 30.15 3.90 -29.12
CA ALA A 208 31.17 3.48 -30.07
C ALA A 208 30.65 3.72 -31.48
N ALA A 209 31.33 4.61 -32.15
CA ALA A 209 31.22 4.82 -33.59
C ALA A 209 31.86 3.62 -34.32
N ASN A 210 31.20 3.16 -35.36
CA ASN A 210 31.68 2.93 -36.74
C ASN A 210 30.52 2.44 -37.59
#